data_3c52b4533d17a4608d7f3f40a985c3e4
#
_entry.id   3c52b4533d17a4608d7f3f40a985c3e4
#
_cell.length_a   1.000
_cell.length_b   1.000
_cell.length_c   1.000
_cell.angle_alpha   90.00
_cell.angle_beta   90.00
_cell.angle_gamma   90.00
#
_symmetry.space_group_name_H-M   'P 1'
#
loop_
_entity.id
_entity.type
_entity.pdbx_description
1 polymer ?
#
loop_
_entity_poly.entity_id
_entity_poly.type
_entity_poly.pdbx_seq_one_letter_code
_entity_poly.pdbx_strand_id
1 'polypeptide(L)' 'MPYNYSKLLGRIVEKVGTQSKFAEKMELSERTVSLKLNGKVGWKQDEIAKACSVLKIQDMDIPNYFFAL' A
#
# COMPACT_ATOMS: atom_id res chain seq x y z
N MET A 1 -14.91 7.88 -4.56
CA MET A 1 -13.84 8.37 -5.43
C MET A 1 -12.54 7.63 -5.14
N PRO A 2 -12.01 6.90 -6.09
CA PRO A 2 -10.79 6.15 -5.83
C PRO A 2 -9.58 7.07 -5.72
N TYR A 3 -8.71 6.73 -4.80
CA TYR A 3 -7.43 7.41 -4.68
C TYR A 3 -6.46 6.90 -5.73
N ASN A 4 -5.44 7.69 -6.00
CA ASN A 4 -4.37 7.33 -6.92
C ASN A 4 -3.24 6.67 -6.12
N TYR A 5 -3.00 5.40 -6.36
CA TYR A 5 -1.99 4.63 -5.63
C TYR A 5 -0.69 4.42 -6.44
N SER A 6 -0.49 5.22 -7.50
CA SER A 6 0.71 5.10 -8.34
C SER A 6 2.00 5.25 -7.52
N LYS A 7 2.01 6.22 -6.62
CA LYS A 7 3.19 6.47 -5.79
C LYS A 7 3.43 5.31 -4.83
N LEU A 8 2.35 4.74 -4.29
CA LEU A 8 2.43 3.59 -3.40
C LEU A 8 2.98 2.38 -4.17
N LEU A 9 2.50 2.15 -5.39
CA LEU A 9 2.99 1.06 -6.22
C LEU A 9 4.49 1.21 -6.48
N GLY A 10 4.94 2.43 -6.79
CA GLY A 10 6.36 2.69 -6.99
C GLY A 10 7.18 2.39 -5.74
N ARG A 11 6.64 2.75 -4.59
CA ARG A 11 7.34 2.47 -3.32
C ARG A 11 7.43 0.98 -3.04
N ILE A 12 6.39 0.23 -3.36
CA ILE A 12 6.40 -1.23 -3.21
C ILE A 12 7.49 -1.84 -4.08
N VAL A 13 7.59 -1.43 -5.33
CA VAL A 13 8.63 -1.93 -6.22
C VAL A 13 10.02 -1.56 -5.70
N GLU A 14 10.17 -0.34 -5.25
CA GLU A 14 11.46 0.15 -4.76
C GLU A 14 11.94 -0.60 -3.50
N LYS A 15 11.04 -0.84 -2.55
CA LYS A 15 11.43 -1.38 -1.24
C LYS A 15 11.28 -2.88 -1.12
N VAL A 16 10.34 -3.47 -1.84
CA VAL A 16 10.01 -4.90 -1.68
C VAL A 16 10.18 -5.68 -2.97
N GLY A 17 9.95 -5.05 -4.10
CA GLY A 17 10.15 -5.65 -5.41
C GLY A 17 8.88 -6.00 -6.15
N THR A 18 7.97 -6.75 -5.53
CA THR A 18 6.73 -7.19 -6.17
C THR A 18 5.55 -7.07 -5.23
N GLN A 19 4.35 -7.05 -5.81
CA GLN A 19 3.12 -7.07 -5.03
C GLN A 19 3.00 -8.38 -4.23
N SER A 20 3.46 -9.48 -4.81
CA SER A 20 3.41 -10.77 -4.13
C SER A 20 4.23 -10.74 -2.83
N LYS A 21 5.43 -10.20 -2.90
CA LYS A 21 6.28 -10.07 -1.71
C LYS A 21 5.69 -9.09 -0.72
N PHE A 22 5.08 -8.03 -1.20
CA PHE A 22 4.42 -7.05 -0.34
C PHE A 22 3.25 -7.70 0.41
N ALA A 23 2.42 -8.47 -0.32
CA ALA A 23 1.30 -9.17 0.29
C ALA A 23 1.78 -10.12 1.39
N GLU A 24 2.86 -10.84 1.14
CA GLU A 24 3.46 -11.74 2.10
C GLU A 24 3.87 -11.00 3.36
N LYS A 25 4.53 -9.86 3.21
CA LYS A 25 4.96 -9.05 4.35
C LYS A 25 3.79 -8.44 5.10
N MET A 26 2.71 -8.14 4.39
CA MET A 26 1.49 -7.62 5.00
C MET A 26 0.63 -8.71 5.63
N GLU A 27 0.95 -9.97 5.38
CA GLU A 27 0.16 -11.11 5.82
C GLU A 27 -1.25 -11.08 5.23
N LEU A 28 -1.33 -10.64 3.97
CA LEU A 28 -2.57 -10.57 3.20
C LEU A 28 -2.40 -11.40 1.93
N SER A 29 -3.53 -11.81 1.34
CA SER A 29 -3.46 -12.49 0.05
C SER A 29 -3.09 -11.49 -1.05
N GLU A 30 -2.48 -12.00 -2.11
CA GLU A 30 -2.15 -11.18 -3.27
C GLU A 30 -3.39 -10.53 -3.85
N ARG A 31 -4.50 -11.27 -3.88
CA ARG A 31 -5.77 -10.75 -4.39
C ARG A 31 -6.25 -9.57 -3.56
N THR A 32 -6.17 -9.68 -2.24
CA THR A 32 -6.60 -8.60 -1.35
C THR A 32 -5.76 -7.35 -1.58
N VAL A 33 -4.44 -7.51 -1.69
CA VAL A 33 -3.55 -6.39 -1.95
C VAL A 33 -3.87 -5.74 -3.30
N SER A 34 -4.08 -6.57 -4.32
CA SER A 34 -4.42 -6.07 -5.66
C SER A 34 -5.72 -5.25 -5.63
N LEU A 35 -6.73 -5.75 -4.92
CA LEU A 35 -8.01 -5.03 -4.81
C LEU A 35 -7.83 -3.68 -4.12
N LYS A 36 -7.02 -3.64 -3.08
CA LYS A 36 -6.74 -2.39 -2.36
C LYS A 36 -5.96 -1.40 -3.23
N LEU A 37 -4.97 -1.88 -3.98
CA LEU A 37 -4.17 -1.01 -4.84
C LEU A 37 -4.94 -0.52 -6.06
N ASN A 38 -6.01 -1.20 -6.44
CA ASN A 38 -6.87 -0.79 -7.54
C ASN A 38 -8.08 0.03 -7.07
N GLY A 39 -8.14 0.34 -5.79
CA GLY A 39 -9.23 1.15 -5.25
C GLY A 39 -10.56 0.44 -5.10
N LYS A 40 -10.56 -0.89 -5.22
CA LYS A 40 -11.79 -1.68 -5.10
C LYS A 40 -12.16 -1.94 -3.64
N VAL A 41 -11.18 -2.00 -2.77
CA VAL A 41 -11.35 -2.23 -1.33
C VAL A 41 -10.50 -1.18 -0.60
N GLY A 42 -11.07 -0.57 0.43
CA GLY A 42 -10.36 0.46 1.19
C GLY A 42 -9.26 -0.11 2.07
N TRP A 43 -8.32 0.75 2.42
CA TRP A 43 -7.27 0.42 3.36
C TRP A 43 -7.76 0.65 4.78
N LYS A 44 -7.54 -0.33 5.65
CA LYS A 44 -7.85 -0.18 7.07
C LYS A 44 -6.69 0.55 7.75
N GLN A 45 -7.00 1.19 8.89
CA GLN A 45 -6.00 1.97 9.60
C GLN A 45 -4.78 1.13 10.01
N ASP A 46 -5.01 -0.06 10.53
CA ASP A 46 -3.91 -0.95 10.92
C ASP A 46 -3.12 -1.45 9.72
N GLU A 47 -3.78 -1.61 8.57
CA GLU A 47 -3.10 -1.99 7.33
C GLU A 47 -2.19 -0.86 6.85
N ILE A 48 -2.66 0.38 6.94
CA ILE A 48 -1.83 1.54 6.57
C ILE A 48 -0.60 1.61 7.47
N ALA A 49 -0.78 1.44 8.77
CA ALA A 49 0.33 1.46 9.72
C ALA A 49 1.35 0.38 9.41
N LYS A 50 0.87 -0.83 9.11
CA LYS A 50 1.76 -1.95 8.79
C LYS A 50 2.50 -1.70 7.48
N ALA A 51 1.80 -1.20 6.46
CA ALA A 51 2.41 -0.88 5.17
C ALA A 51 3.49 0.18 5.33
N CYS A 52 3.25 1.18 6.15
CA CYS A 52 4.24 2.22 6.41
C CYS A 52 5.50 1.64 7.05
N SER A 53 5.34 0.68 7.95
CA SER A 53 6.47 0.00 8.57
C SER A 53 7.25 -0.82 7.53
N VAL A 54 6.54 -1.58 6.70
CA VAL A 54 7.16 -2.42 5.67
C VAL A 54 7.89 -1.58 4.63
N LEU A 55 7.28 -0.48 4.22
CA LEU A 55 7.79 0.37 3.14
C LEU A 55 8.61 1.55 3.63
N LYS A 56 8.77 1.70 4.93
CA LYS A 56 9.53 2.79 5.54
C LYS A 56 8.99 4.15 5.14
N ILE A 57 7.68 4.29 5.22
CA ILE A 57 6.98 5.54 4.91
C ILE A 57 6.80 6.30 6.22
N GLN A 58 7.19 7.56 6.23
CA GLN A 58 7.02 8.42 7.41
C GLN A 58 5.56 8.87 7.55
N ASP A 59 5.14 9.13 8.78
CA ASP A 59 3.77 9.53 9.06
C ASP A 59 3.33 10.74 8.22
N MET A 60 4.21 11.71 8.05
CA MET A 60 3.88 12.92 7.28
C MET A 60 3.65 12.63 5.79
N ASP A 61 4.12 11.50 5.31
CA ASP A 61 3.98 11.12 3.91
C ASP A 61 2.77 10.21 3.65
N ILE A 62 2.07 9.77 4.69
CA ILE A 62 0.91 8.88 4.53
C ILE A 62 -0.11 9.44 3.54
N PRO A 63 -0.50 10.74 3.63
CA PRO A 63 -1.48 11.27 2.66
C PRO A 63 -1.00 11.18 1.22
N ASN A 64 0.30 11.30 0.99
CA ASN A 64 0.85 11.24 -0.36
C ASN A 64 0.75 9.86 -0.98
N TYR A 65 0.78 8.82 -0.15
CA TYR A 65 0.75 7.44 -0.64
C TYR A 65 -0.65 6.84 -0.62
N PHE A 66 -1.45 7.17 0.38
CA PHE A 66 -2.74 6.50 0.60
C PHE A 66 -3.95 7.37 0.30
N PHE A 67 -3.79 8.68 0.22
CA PHE A 67 -4.92 9.60 0.03
C PHE A 67 -4.72 10.57 -1.11
N ALA A 68 -3.78 10.27 -2.02
CA ALA A 68 -3.56 11.11 -3.19
C ALA A 68 -4.72 10.97 -4.18
N LEU A 69 -5.17 12.08 -4.72
CA LEU A 69 -6.19 12.11 -5.75
C LEU A 69 -5.53 12.24 -7.13
#